data_828867c9caa2efcb17e79248c76aa841
#
_entry.id   828867c9caa2efcb17e79248c76aa841
#
_cell.length_a   1.000
_cell.length_b   1.000
_cell.length_c   1.000
_cell.angle_alpha   90.00
_cell.angle_beta   90.00
_cell.angle_gamma   90.00
#
_symmetry.space_group_name_H-M   'P 1'
#
loop_
_entity.id
_entity.type
_entity.pdbx_description
1 polymer ?
#
loop_
_entity_poly.entity_id
_entity_poly.type
_entity_poly.pdbx_seq_one_letter_code
_entity_poly.pdbx_strand_id
1 'polypeptide(L)'
;MFSGFTLYAETSMELGKNVQRVYEGIQDMVFSFEQTTYVESLEKEINKTGKSQLKRQNKFKIEYTGPRGRIYLANGKKIWFYQPGDTQVSVVKMDRANLSPEALSFLGGLGNLTREFKIDNLDQKTFKQVPGLDAKLKWLKLTPLNPDTSFQEIWMGFEGKNYLTRQAVFFNKSGNRTQYFFRDIVFNSGIADEVFEFKEKGVKEINRNSID
;
A
#
# COMPACT_ATOMS: atom_id res chain seq x y z
N MET A 1 -41.36 27.94 -7.27
CA MET A 1 -40.90 26.67 -7.82
C MET A 1 -39.49 26.40 -7.27
N PHE A 2 -39.38 25.60 -6.22
CA PHE A 2 -38.04 25.22 -5.71
C PHE A 2 -37.61 23.95 -6.49
N SER A 3 -36.65 24.12 -7.37
CA SER A 3 -35.98 22.97 -8.04
C SER A 3 -35.11 22.26 -7.02
N GLY A 4 -35.60 21.13 -6.52
CA GLY A 4 -34.83 20.28 -5.61
C GLY A 4 -33.64 19.72 -6.36
N PHE A 5 -32.43 20.18 -6.07
CA PHE A 5 -31.21 19.50 -6.45
C PHE A 5 -31.13 18.20 -5.63
N THR A 6 -31.49 17.09 -6.26
CA THR A 6 -31.23 15.77 -5.69
C THR A 6 -29.69 15.55 -5.74
N LEU A 7 -29.01 15.71 -4.62
CA LEU A 7 -27.63 15.29 -4.46
C LEU A 7 -27.61 13.75 -4.57
N TYR A 8 -27.29 13.25 -5.75
CA TYR A 8 -27.00 11.82 -5.91
C TYR A 8 -25.70 11.51 -5.13
N ALA A 9 -25.80 10.58 -4.20
CA ALA A 9 -24.61 10.06 -3.54
C ALA A 9 -23.70 9.40 -4.58
N GLU A 10 -22.40 9.71 -4.54
CA GLU A 10 -21.38 9.14 -5.42
C GLU A 10 -21.38 7.60 -5.27
N THR A 11 -21.52 6.89 -6.37
CA THR A 11 -21.49 5.42 -6.37
C THR A 11 -20.07 4.90 -6.14
N SER A 12 -19.91 3.65 -5.68
CA SER A 12 -18.58 3.03 -5.50
C SER A 12 -17.78 3.01 -6.80
N MET A 13 -18.44 2.79 -7.94
CA MET A 13 -17.77 2.80 -9.24
C MET A 13 -17.31 4.21 -9.64
N GLU A 14 -18.10 5.24 -9.37
CA GLU A 14 -17.71 6.64 -9.61
C GLU A 14 -16.56 7.06 -8.70
N LEU A 15 -16.64 6.72 -7.41
CA LEU A 15 -15.55 6.94 -6.46
C LEU A 15 -14.26 6.23 -6.94
N GLY A 16 -14.35 4.97 -7.35
CA GLY A 16 -13.21 4.22 -7.89
C GLY A 16 -12.58 4.86 -9.12
N LYS A 17 -13.40 5.34 -10.08
CA LYS A 17 -12.92 6.06 -11.27
C LYS A 17 -12.26 7.41 -10.91
N ASN A 18 -12.80 8.12 -9.95
CA ASN A 18 -12.25 9.41 -9.51
C ASN A 18 -10.91 9.21 -8.79
N VAL A 19 -10.81 8.22 -7.91
CA VAL A 19 -9.55 7.81 -7.29
C VAL A 19 -8.53 7.43 -8.36
N GLN A 20 -8.89 6.56 -9.28
CA GLN A 20 -8.02 6.12 -10.38
C GLN A 20 -7.43 7.31 -11.15
N ARG A 21 -8.27 8.29 -11.53
CA ARG A 21 -7.86 9.48 -12.26
C ARG A 21 -6.84 10.32 -11.50
N VAL A 22 -7.03 10.50 -10.18
CA VAL A 22 -6.10 11.25 -9.34
C VAL A 22 -4.75 10.53 -9.28
N TYR A 23 -4.76 9.23 -9.01
CA TYR A 23 -3.52 8.46 -8.87
C TYR A 23 -2.78 8.24 -10.19
N GLU A 24 -3.45 8.28 -11.34
CA GLU A 24 -2.82 8.29 -12.66
C GLU A 24 -1.93 9.52 -12.90
N GLY A 25 -2.25 10.65 -12.26
CA GLY A 25 -1.44 11.89 -12.34
C GLY A 25 -0.22 11.90 -11.42
N ILE A 26 -0.10 10.95 -10.46
CA ILE A 26 0.99 10.92 -9.49
C ILE A 26 2.24 10.27 -10.10
N GLN A 27 3.36 10.98 -10.06
CA GLN A 27 4.67 10.49 -10.50
C GLN A 27 5.46 9.90 -9.34
N ASP A 28 5.41 10.55 -8.18
CA ASP A 28 6.01 10.08 -6.94
C ASP A 28 5.16 10.48 -5.73
N MET A 29 5.39 9.80 -4.60
CA MET A 29 4.67 10.01 -3.36
C MET A 29 5.56 9.73 -2.17
N VAL A 30 5.49 10.60 -1.16
CA VAL A 30 6.11 10.42 0.15
C VAL A 30 5.02 10.38 1.20
N PHE A 31 5.14 9.51 2.18
CA PHE A 31 4.24 9.47 3.34
C PHE A 31 4.85 8.76 4.54
N SER A 32 4.32 9.05 5.71
CA SER A 32 4.52 8.28 6.94
C SER A 32 3.35 7.32 7.14
N PHE A 33 3.57 6.19 7.79
CA PHE A 33 2.51 5.24 8.09
C PHE A 33 2.63 4.62 9.48
N GLU A 34 1.47 4.29 10.03
CA GLU A 34 1.30 3.38 11.15
C GLU A 34 0.66 2.10 10.61
N GLN A 35 1.20 0.95 10.98
CA GLN A 35 0.73 -0.36 10.55
C GLN A 35 0.37 -1.19 11.77
N THR A 36 -0.83 -1.75 11.80
CA THR A 36 -1.25 -2.76 12.77
C THR A 36 -1.57 -4.05 12.02
N THR A 37 -0.88 -5.13 12.34
CA THR A 37 -1.15 -6.46 11.77
C THR A 37 -1.72 -7.35 12.85
N TYR A 38 -2.97 -7.77 12.68
CA TYR A 38 -3.58 -8.85 13.46
C TYR A 38 -3.22 -10.18 12.83
N VAL A 39 -2.52 -11.02 13.60
CA VAL A 39 -2.10 -12.37 13.18
C VAL A 39 -3.09 -13.37 13.77
N GLU A 40 -3.96 -13.90 12.92
CA GLU A 40 -5.07 -14.78 13.31
C GLU A 40 -4.60 -16.00 14.13
N SER A 41 -3.58 -16.70 13.65
CA SER A 41 -3.05 -17.90 14.31
C SER A 41 -2.42 -17.66 15.68
N LEU A 42 -2.07 -16.43 16.00
CA LEU A 42 -1.45 -16.04 17.27
C LEU A 42 -2.40 -15.21 18.15
N GLU A 43 -3.54 -14.79 17.62
CA GLU A 43 -4.49 -13.86 18.26
C GLU A 43 -3.79 -12.59 18.80
N LYS A 44 -2.80 -12.07 18.03
CA LYS A 44 -1.96 -10.95 18.46
C LYS A 44 -1.91 -9.85 17.41
N GLU A 45 -1.77 -8.63 17.92
CA GLU A 45 -1.48 -7.45 17.10
C GLU A 45 0.00 -7.12 17.15
N ILE A 46 0.55 -6.80 15.98
CA ILE A 46 1.92 -6.32 15.78
C ILE A 46 1.84 -4.92 15.20
N ASN A 47 2.37 -3.95 15.94
CA ASN A 47 2.39 -2.55 15.54
C ASN A 47 3.77 -2.17 15.01
N LYS A 48 3.77 -1.45 13.89
CA LYS A 48 4.96 -0.91 13.24
C LYS A 48 4.67 0.49 12.75
N THR A 49 5.71 1.29 12.63
CA THR A 49 5.64 2.61 12.00
C THR A 49 6.75 2.72 10.96
N GLY A 50 6.58 3.62 10.00
CA GLY A 50 7.59 3.80 8.97
C GLY A 50 7.34 5.00 8.08
N LYS A 51 8.26 5.17 7.14
CA LYS A 51 8.18 6.15 6.06
C LYS A 51 8.30 5.46 4.72
N SER A 52 7.64 6.00 3.73
CA SER A 52 7.64 5.43 2.39
C SER A 52 7.88 6.51 1.35
N GLN A 53 8.69 6.18 0.36
CA GLN A 53 8.92 6.96 -0.86
C GLN A 53 8.62 6.03 -2.04
N LEU A 54 7.65 6.41 -2.85
CA LEU A 54 7.22 5.64 -4.00
C LEU A 54 7.39 6.48 -5.25
N LYS A 55 7.80 5.85 -6.35
CA LYS A 55 7.91 6.48 -7.66
C LYS A 55 7.49 5.50 -8.74
N ARG A 56 6.92 6.01 -9.84
CA ARG A 56 6.55 5.18 -11.00
C ARG A 56 7.70 4.28 -11.44
N GLN A 57 7.38 3.27 -12.25
CA GLN A 57 8.29 2.22 -12.70
C GLN A 57 8.77 1.30 -11.56
N ASN A 58 7.87 1.03 -10.59
CA ASN A 58 8.11 0.10 -9.47
C ASN A 58 9.31 0.46 -8.59
N LYS A 59 9.58 1.77 -8.42
CA LYS A 59 10.61 2.27 -7.52
C LYS A 59 10.01 2.57 -6.16
N PHE A 60 10.62 2.06 -5.11
CA PHE A 60 10.18 2.33 -3.74
C PHE A 60 11.28 2.24 -2.71
N LYS A 61 11.10 2.97 -1.63
CA LYS A 61 11.86 2.85 -0.40
C LYS A 61 10.88 2.86 0.76
N ILE A 62 10.83 1.79 1.54
CA ILE A 62 9.99 1.64 2.73
C ILE A 62 10.94 1.42 3.91
N GLU A 63 10.92 2.34 4.85
CA GLU A 63 11.78 2.31 6.04
C GLU A 63 10.91 2.15 7.28
N TYR A 64 10.96 0.97 7.90
CA TYR A 64 10.34 0.75 9.20
C TYR A 64 11.20 1.37 10.29
N THR A 65 10.55 2.01 11.27
CA THR A 65 11.24 2.63 12.41
C THR A 65 11.45 1.63 13.55
N GLY A 66 12.42 1.94 14.42
CA GLY A 66 12.74 1.15 15.61
C GLY A 66 14.09 0.44 15.55
N PRO A 67 14.52 -0.20 16.64
CA PRO A 67 15.87 -0.77 16.78
C PRO A 67 16.22 -1.88 15.79
N ARG A 68 15.20 -2.48 15.17
CA ARG A 68 15.30 -3.50 14.12
C ARG A 68 14.49 -3.09 12.89
N GLY A 69 14.44 -1.79 12.62
CA GLY A 69 13.76 -1.26 11.44
C GLY A 69 14.38 -1.85 10.17
N ARG A 70 13.54 -2.40 9.31
CA ARG A 70 13.98 -2.93 8.01
C ARG A 70 13.76 -1.90 6.93
N ILE A 71 14.63 -1.94 5.93
CA ILE A 71 14.51 -1.15 4.70
C ILE A 71 14.19 -2.10 3.55
N TYR A 72 13.11 -1.81 2.87
CA TYR A 72 12.77 -2.42 1.58
C TYR A 72 13.00 -1.37 0.52
N LEU A 73 13.89 -1.67 -0.42
CA LEU A 73 14.30 -0.74 -1.46
C LEU A 73 14.17 -1.41 -2.83
N ALA A 74 13.61 -0.70 -3.80
CA ALA A 74 13.48 -1.20 -5.16
C ALA A 74 13.75 -0.09 -6.19
N ASN A 75 14.52 -0.41 -7.22
CA ASN A 75 14.85 0.50 -8.32
C ASN A 75 14.11 0.18 -9.64
N GLY A 76 13.06 -0.65 -9.57
CA GLY A 76 12.32 -1.13 -10.74
C GLY A 76 12.91 -2.37 -11.41
N LYS A 77 14.14 -2.79 -11.05
CA LYS A 77 14.81 -4.00 -11.58
C LYS A 77 15.12 -5.01 -10.50
N LYS A 78 15.56 -4.53 -9.34
CA LYS A 78 15.95 -5.31 -8.17
C LYS A 78 15.22 -4.80 -6.94
N ILE A 79 15.08 -5.68 -5.94
CA ILE A 79 14.58 -5.35 -4.61
C ILE A 79 15.63 -5.81 -3.61
N TRP A 80 15.97 -4.92 -2.68
CA TRP A 80 16.85 -5.18 -1.55
C TRP A 80 16.03 -5.22 -0.26
N PHE A 81 16.32 -6.24 0.55
CA PHE A 81 15.76 -6.41 1.89
C PHE A 81 16.91 -6.26 2.88
N TYR A 82 17.01 -5.11 3.49
CA TYR A 82 18.13 -4.72 4.34
C TYR A 82 17.69 -4.44 5.76
N GLN A 83 18.51 -4.86 6.72
CA GLN A 83 18.42 -4.42 8.10
C GLN A 83 19.67 -3.60 8.41
N PRO A 84 19.52 -2.31 8.80
CA PRO A 84 20.65 -1.47 9.13
C PRO A 84 21.55 -2.12 10.18
N GLY A 85 22.86 -2.11 9.90
CA GLY A 85 23.87 -2.77 10.73
C GLY A 85 24.26 -4.17 10.28
N ASP A 86 23.51 -4.80 9.38
CA ASP A 86 23.90 -6.08 8.81
C ASP A 86 25.04 -5.89 7.79
N THR A 87 25.93 -6.89 7.72
CA THR A 87 27.01 -6.95 6.73
C THR A 87 26.55 -7.51 5.37
N GLN A 88 25.30 -7.91 5.28
CA GLN A 88 24.72 -8.55 4.12
C GLN A 88 23.34 -7.97 3.83
N VAL A 89 22.97 -7.90 2.55
CA VAL A 89 21.65 -7.54 2.07
C VAL A 89 21.12 -8.62 1.12
N SER A 90 19.88 -9.05 1.36
CA SER A 90 19.20 -9.96 0.43
C SER A 90 18.71 -9.19 -0.78
N VAL A 91 19.03 -9.69 -1.98
CA VAL A 91 18.58 -9.09 -3.23
C VAL A 91 17.79 -10.10 -4.08
N VAL A 92 16.72 -9.61 -4.70
CA VAL A 92 15.85 -10.40 -5.60
C VAL A 92 15.59 -9.59 -6.86
N LYS A 93 15.50 -10.25 -8.02
CA LYS A 93 15.02 -9.57 -9.24
C LYS A 93 13.54 -9.25 -9.13
N MET A 94 13.12 -8.11 -9.64
CA MET A 94 11.74 -7.62 -9.54
C MET A 94 10.71 -8.58 -10.16
N ASP A 95 11.05 -9.23 -11.27
CA ASP A 95 10.21 -10.20 -11.98
C ASP A 95 9.99 -11.51 -11.20
N ARG A 96 10.84 -11.81 -10.22
CA ARG A 96 10.79 -13.00 -9.36
C ARG A 96 10.42 -12.71 -7.90
N ALA A 97 10.20 -11.45 -7.58
CA ALA A 97 9.83 -11.06 -6.24
C ALA A 97 8.36 -11.36 -5.99
N ASN A 98 8.10 -12.32 -5.09
CA ASN A 98 6.79 -12.40 -4.44
C ASN A 98 6.68 -11.22 -3.46
N LEU A 99 6.52 -10.01 -4.02
CA LEU A 99 6.20 -8.84 -3.20
C LEU A 99 4.87 -9.08 -2.54
N SER A 100 4.78 -8.67 -1.29
CA SER A 100 3.48 -8.61 -0.70
C SER A 100 2.62 -7.70 -1.59
N PRO A 101 1.43 -8.11 -1.93
CA PRO A 101 0.53 -7.32 -2.78
C PRO A 101 0.21 -5.96 -2.18
N GLU A 102 0.37 -5.76 -0.83
CA GLU A 102 0.30 -4.45 -0.19
C GLU A 102 1.33 -3.49 -0.81
N ALA A 103 2.57 -3.97 -0.91
CA ALA A 103 3.62 -3.20 -1.56
C ALA A 103 3.27 -2.94 -3.04
N LEU A 104 2.82 -3.94 -3.79
CA LEU A 104 2.50 -3.81 -5.22
C LEU A 104 1.31 -2.90 -5.48
N SER A 105 0.24 -2.99 -4.69
CA SER A 105 -0.95 -2.13 -4.86
C SER A 105 -0.64 -0.67 -4.59
N PHE A 106 0.23 -0.37 -3.63
CA PHE A 106 0.71 0.99 -3.39
C PHE A 106 1.78 1.43 -4.40
N LEU A 107 2.66 0.52 -4.81
CA LEU A 107 3.83 0.78 -5.65
C LEU A 107 3.50 0.97 -7.12
N GLY A 108 2.49 0.26 -7.61
CA GLY A 108 2.01 0.39 -8.99
C GLY A 108 1.17 1.65 -9.23
N GLY A 109 1.03 2.54 -8.22
CA GLY A 109 0.13 3.68 -8.31
C GLY A 109 -1.33 3.21 -8.35
N LEU A 110 -1.70 2.29 -7.45
CA LEU A 110 -3.00 1.62 -7.36
C LEU A 110 -3.37 0.75 -8.58
N GLY A 111 -2.41 0.32 -9.41
CA GLY A 111 -2.72 -0.47 -10.59
C GLY A 111 -3.84 0.16 -11.43
N ASN A 112 -4.62 -0.63 -12.10
CA ASN A 112 -5.90 -0.19 -12.68
C ASN A 112 -7.03 -0.72 -11.80
N LEU A 113 -7.50 0.10 -10.82
CA LEU A 113 -8.53 -0.30 -9.86
C LEU A 113 -9.74 -0.94 -10.53
N THR A 114 -10.23 -0.32 -11.60
CA THR A 114 -11.44 -0.77 -12.28
C THR A 114 -11.23 -2.02 -13.13
N ARG A 115 -9.99 -2.35 -13.47
CA ARG A 115 -9.62 -3.51 -14.29
C ARG A 115 -9.18 -4.71 -13.43
N GLU A 116 -8.59 -4.44 -12.28
CA GLU A 116 -7.98 -5.47 -11.45
C GLU A 116 -8.86 -5.89 -10.27
N PHE A 117 -9.85 -5.04 -9.92
CA PHE A 117 -10.72 -5.29 -8.77
C PHE A 117 -12.20 -5.14 -9.11
N LYS A 118 -13.01 -5.98 -8.47
CA LYS A 118 -14.42 -5.67 -8.28
C LYS A 118 -14.52 -4.60 -7.19
N ILE A 119 -15.25 -3.51 -7.47
CA ILE A 119 -15.37 -2.35 -6.59
C ILE A 119 -16.78 -2.32 -6.01
N ASP A 120 -16.88 -2.43 -4.70
CA ASP A 120 -18.12 -2.39 -3.95
C ASP A 120 -18.09 -1.30 -2.88
N ASN A 121 -19.25 -0.88 -2.39
CA ASN A 121 -19.37 -0.09 -1.17
C ASN A 121 -19.06 -0.98 0.04
N LEU A 122 -18.44 -0.37 1.05
CA LEU A 122 -18.28 -1.02 2.35
C LEU A 122 -19.56 -0.79 3.16
N ASP A 123 -20.29 -1.87 3.45
CA ASP A 123 -21.52 -1.80 4.25
C ASP A 123 -21.21 -1.50 5.72
N GLN A 124 -22.15 -0.85 6.42
CA GLN A 124 -21.96 -0.41 7.81
C GLN A 124 -21.73 -1.54 8.81
N LYS A 125 -22.31 -2.72 8.57
CA LYS A 125 -22.14 -3.87 9.47
C LYS A 125 -20.71 -4.40 9.37
N THR A 126 -20.22 -4.57 8.15
CA THR A 126 -18.85 -5.01 7.86
C THR A 126 -17.83 -3.97 8.34
N PHE A 127 -18.09 -2.67 8.10
CA PHE A 127 -17.27 -1.57 8.58
C PHE A 127 -17.00 -1.62 10.09
N LYS A 128 -18.04 -1.88 10.90
CA LYS A 128 -17.94 -1.95 12.36
C LYS A 128 -17.13 -3.13 12.89
N GLN A 129 -16.83 -4.12 12.06
CA GLN A 129 -16.04 -5.30 12.48
C GLN A 129 -14.54 -5.00 12.59
N VAL A 130 -14.07 -3.88 11.99
CA VAL A 130 -12.68 -3.45 12.08
C VAL A 130 -12.60 -2.20 12.93
N PRO A 131 -11.97 -2.27 14.11
CA PRO A 131 -11.83 -1.10 14.98
C PRO A 131 -10.88 -0.06 14.38
N GLY A 132 -11.07 1.21 14.77
CA GLY A 132 -10.18 2.31 14.39
C GLY A 132 -10.38 2.89 12.99
N LEU A 133 -11.39 2.44 12.24
CA LEU A 133 -11.72 3.03 10.94
C LEU A 133 -12.44 4.37 11.10
N ASP A 134 -12.03 5.37 10.32
CA ASP A 134 -12.66 6.68 10.33
C ASP A 134 -13.91 6.68 9.43
N ALA A 135 -15.08 6.82 10.05
CA ALA A 135 -16.36 6.86 9.35
C ALA A 135 -16.57 8.13 8.50
N LYS A 136 -15.70 9.15 8.61
CA LYS A 136 -15.75 10.37 7.79
C LYS A 136 -15.11 10.17 6.42
N LEU A 137 -14.32 9.11 6.24
CA LEU A 137 -13.72 8.77 4.96
C LEU A 137 -14.76 8.12 4.04
N LYS A 138 -14.56 8.29 2.73
CA LYS A 138 -15.27 7.53 1.71
C LYS A 138 -14.57 6.19 1.53
N TRP A 139 -15.30 5.11 1.72
CA TRP A 139 -14.71 3.77 1.70
C TRP A 139 -15.06 3.00 0.44
N LEU A 140 -14.06 2.32 -0.12
CA LEU A 140 -14.22 1.29 -1.14
C LEU A 140 -13.78 -0.06 -0.60
N LYS A 141 -14.52 -1.09 -0.96
CA LYS A 141 -14.14 -2.48 -0.84
C LYS A 141 -13.70 -2.99 -2.21
N LEU A 142 -12.48 -3.49 -2.29
CA LEU A 142 -11.82 -3.98 -3.48
C LEU A 142 -11.61 -5.48 -3.35
N THR A 143 -12.24 -6.27 -4.23
CA THR A 143 -12.04 -7.70 -4.32
C THR A 143 -11.21 -8.00 -5.56
N PRO A 144 -10.01 -8.62 -5.44
CA PRO A 144 -9.19 -8.93 -6.62
C PRO A 144 -9.92 -9.83 -7.61
N LEU A 145 -9.84 -9.51 -8.90
CA LEU A 145 -10.38 -10.35 -9.97
C LEU A 145 -9.47 -11.54 -10.26
N ASN A 146 -8.17 -11.42 -10.02
CA ASN A 146 -7.24 -12.55 -10.12
C ASN A 146 -7.28 -13.37 -8.81
N PRO A 147 -7.68 -14.66 -8.85
CA PRO A 147 -7.74 -15.52 -7.67
C PRO A 147 -6.36 -15.92 -7.13
N ASP A 148 -5.28 -15.75 -7.91
CA ASP A 148 -3.92 -16.15 -7.51
C ASP A 148 -3.22 -15.13 -6.60
N THR A 149 -3.93 -14.07 -6.20
CA THR A 149 -3.41 -13.12 -5.23
C THR A 149 -3.46 -13.69 -3.81
N SER A 150 -2.55 -13.23 -2.93
CA SER A 150 -2.56 -13.59 -1.50
C SER A 150 -3.67 -12.89 -0.71
N PHE A 151 -4.36 -11.89 -1.32
CA PHE A 151 -5.47 -11.17 -0.67
C PHE A 151 -6.81 -11.76 -0.99
N GLN A 152 -7.67 -11.66 -0.01
CA GLN A 152 -9.09 -11.88 -0.14
C GLN A 152 -9.79 -10.59 -0.54
N GLU A 153 -9.51 -9.50 0.15
CA GLU A 153 -10.06 -8.17 -0.11
C GLU A 153 -9.19 -7.06 0.47
N ILE A 154 -9.39 -5.86 -0.04
CA ILE A 154 -8.73 -4.63 0.41
C ILE A 154 -9.81 -3.58 0.63
N TRP A 155 -9.77 -2.89 1.77
CA TRP A 155 -10.62 -1.72 2.00
C TRP A 155 -9.75 -0.47 1.96
N MET A 156 -10.24 0.57 1.30
CA MET A 156 -9.52 1.83 1.19
C MET A 156 -10.41 3.00 1.56
N GLY A 157 -9.93 3.83 2.48
CA GLY A 157 -10.60 5.03 2.97
C GLY A 157 -9.96 6.29 2.42
N PHE A 158 -10.75 7.13 1.75
CA PHE A 158 -10.32 8.35 1.05
C PHE A 158 -10.89 9.60 1.68
N GLU A 159 -10.05 10.62 1.82
CA GLU A 159 -10.42 11.93 2.36
C GLU A 159 -10.69 12.94 1.24
N GLY A 160 -11.76 13.71 1.43
CA GLY A 160 -12.06 14.91 0.68
C GLY A 160 -12.27 14.71 -0.83
N LYS A 161 -12.18 15.83 -1.56
CA LYS A 161 -12.32 15.86 -3.03
C LYS A 161 -11.04 15.43 -3.78
N ASN A 162 -9.91 15.39 -3.09
CA ASN A 162 -8.62 15.01 -3.66
C ASN A 162 -8.39 13.49 -3.57
N TYR A 163 -9.34 12.74 -3.03
CA TYR A 163 -9.29 11.29 -2.89
C TYR A 163 -8.00 10.78 -2.24
N LEU A 164 -7.52 11.53 -1.22
CA LEU A 164 -6.31 11.20 -0.51
C LEU A 164 -6.52 9.95 0.34
N THR A 165 -5.78 8.88 0.10
CA THR A 165 -5.86 7.66 0.90
C THR A 165 -5.34 7.92 2.31
N ARG A 166 -6.22 7.78 3.32
CA ARG A 166 -5.86 7.95 4.74
C ARG A 166 -5.74 6.63 5.47
N GLN A 167 -6.53 5.67 5.08
CA GLN A 167 -6.54 4.35 5.70
C GLN A 167 -6.66 3.26 4.64
N ALA A 168 -6.04 2.10 4.89
CA ALA A 168 -6.27 0.89 4.11
C ALA A 168 -6.26 -0.32 5.03
N VAL A 169 -7.07 -1.33 4.70
CA VAL A 169 -7.11 -2.61 5.40
C VAL A 169 -6.94 -3.72 4.37
N PHE A 170 -6.00 -4.61 4.61
CA PHE A 170 -5.72 -5.76 3.77
C PHE A 170 -6.09 -7.04 4.50
N PHE A 171 -6.95 -7.83 3.91
CA PHE A 171 -7.31 -9.15 4.42
C PHE A 171 -6.66 -10.19 3.52
N ASN A 172 -5.82 -11.03 4.10
CA ASN A 172 -5.21 -12.11 3.35
C ASN A 172 -5.97 -13.43 3.51
N LYS A 173 -5.68 -14.38 2.63
CA LYS A 173 -6.36 -15.69 2.62
C LYS A 173 -6.05 -16.56 3.83
N SER A 174 -5.00 -16.26 4.61
CA SER A 174 -4.67 -16.94 5.86
C SER A 174 -5.35 -16.32 7.10
N GLY A 175 -6.33 -15.42 6.91
CA GLY A 175 -7.08 -14.79 8.00
C GLY A 175 -6.41 -13.58 8.62
N ASN A 176 -5.15 -13.29 8.30
CA ASN A 176 -4.47 -12.12 8.86
C ASN A 176 -5.05 -10.82 8.27
N ARG A 177 -5.10 -9.79 9.10
CA ARG A 177 -5.54 -8.45 8.72
C ARG A 177 -4.42 -7.44 8.99
N THR A 178 -4.07 -6.65 7.98
CA THR A 178 -3.12 -5.55 8.14
C THR A 178 -3.81 -4.22 7.85
N GLN A 179 -3.76 -3.32 8.80
CA GLN A 179 -4.36 -1.99 8.77
C GLN A 179 -3.25 -0.94 8.70
N TYR A 180 -3.42 0.03 7.80
CA TYR A 180 -2.52 1.18 7.63
C TYR A 180 -3.24 2.48 7.88
N PHE A 181 -2.55 3.41 8.54
CA PHE A 181 -2.90 4.81 8.67
C PHE A 181 -1.81 5.64 8.03
N PHE A 182 -2.18 6.47 7.04
CA PHE A 182 -1.24 7.28 6.27
C PHE A 182 -1.27 8.72 6.70
N ARG A 183 -0.08 9.32 6.89
CA ARG A 183 0.11 10.70 7.31
C ARG A 183 1.16 11.37 6.43
N ASP A 184 1.23 12.69 6.49
CA ASP A 184 2.26 13.51 5.83
C ASP A 184 2.41 13.19 4.34
N ILE A 185 1.28 12.95 3.66
CA ILE A 185 1.29 12.53 2.26
C ILE A 185 1.59 13.72 1.37
N VAL A 186 2.65 13.59 0.56
CA VAL A 186 3.06 14.57 -0.45
C VAL A 186 3.15 13.86 -1.79
N PHE A 187 2.51 14.42 -2.81
CA PHE A 187 2.54 13.95 -4.19
C PHE A 187 3.47 14.81 -5.04
N ASN A 188 4.12 14.20 -6.01
CA ASN A 188 4.92 14.87 -7.06
C ASN A 188 6.00 15.79 -6.47
N SER A 189 6.73 15.30 -5.47
CA SER A 189 7.82 16.01 -4.80
C SER A 189 9.12 16.02 -5.62
N GLY A 190 9.17 15.28 -6.71
CA GLY A 190 10.35 15.19 -7.59
C GLY A 190 11.47 14.33 -6.99
N ILE A 191 11.11 13.16 -6.42
CA ILE A 191 12.10 12.26 -5.83
C ILE A 191 13.16 11.86 -6.87
N ALA A 192 14.42 12.07 -6.54
CA ALA A 192 15.54 11.67 -7.39
C ALA A 192 15.67 10.13 -7.47
N ASP A 193 16.09 9.60 -8.62
CA ASP A 193 16.18 8.15 -8.83
C ASP A 193 17.24 7.48 -7.95
N GLU A 194 18.25 8.23 -7.56
CA GLU A 194 19.34 7.79 -6.68
C GLU A 194 18.86 7.38 -5.28
N VAL A 195 17.69 7.85 -4.85
CA VAL A 195 17.06 7.46 -3.58
C VAL A 195 16.71 5.97 -3.57
N PHE A 196 16.49 5.39 -4.74
CA PHE A 196 16.08 4.00 -4.94
C PHE A 196 17.25 3.05 -5.25
N GLU A 197 18.49 3.52 -5.15
CA GLU A 197 19.68 2.69 -5.32
C GLU A 197 20.29 2.31 -3.98
N PHE A 198 20.65 1.01 -3.84
CA PHE A 198 21.32 0.54 -2.63
C PHE A 198 22.80 0.96 -2.63
N LYS A 199 23.19 1.74 -1.61
CA LYS A 199 24.54 2.37 -1.56
C LYS A 199 25.29 2.14 -0.24
N GLU A 200 24.88 1.18 0.58
CA GLU A 200 25.54 0.90 1.85
C GLU A 200 26.93 0.30 1.63
N LYS A 201 27.96 1.03 2.09
CA LYS A 201 29.35 0.59 1.96
C LYS A 201 29.66 -0.60 2.88
N GLY A 202 30.39 -1.58 2.37
CA GLY A 202 30.80 -2.75 3.13
C GLY A 202 29.73 -3.82 3.31
N VAL A 203 28.54 -3.62 2.74
CA VAL A 203 27.44 -4.59 2.75
C VAL A 203 27.50 -5.47 1.49
N LYS A 204 27.52 -6.79 1.66
CA LYS A 204 27.57 -7.75 0.55
C LYS A 204 26.16 -8.11 0.07
N GLU A 205 25.91 -7.97 -1.24
CA GLU A 205 24.66 -8.48 -1.84
C GLU A 205 24.65 -10.01 -1.88
N ILE A 206 23.56 -10.61 -1.36
CA ILE A 206 23.28 -12.04 -1.45
C ILE A 206 22.03 -12.22 -2.30
N ASN A 207 22.21 -12.91 -3.43
CA ASN A 207 21.11 -13.19 -4.33
C ASN A 207 20.29 -14.36 -3.80
N ARG A 208 19.03 -14.15 -3.40
CA ARG A 208 18.13 -15.21 -2.90
C ARG A 208 17.71 -16.21 -3.99
N ASN A 209 17.91 -15.89 -5.27
CA ASN A 209 17.57 -16.80 -6.36
C ASN A 209 18.60 -17.92 -6.58
N SER A 210 19.66 -17.97 -5.78
CA SER A 210 20.72 -19.00 -5.83
C SER A 210 20.71 -19.98 -4.65
N ILE A 211 19.65 -19.96 -3.84
CA ILE A 211 19.43 -20.97 -2.79
C ILE A 211 18.36 -21.91 -3.34
N ASP A 212 18.79 -22.93 -4.06
CA ASP A 212 18.04 -24.15 -4.30
C ASP A 212 18.03 -25.01 -3.03
#